data_cdf2904f3c90ca6611bea09285fdd018
#
_entry.id   cdf2904f3c90ca6611bea09285fdd018
#
_cell.length_a   1.000
_cell.length_b   1.000
_cell.length_c   1.000
_cell.angle_alpha   90.00
_cell.angle_beta   90.00
_cell.angle_gamma   90.00
#
_symmetry.space_group_name_H-M   'P 1'
#
loop_
_entity.id
_entity.type
_entity.pdbx_description
1 polymer ?
#
loop_
_entity_poly.entity_id
_entity_poly.type
_entity_poly.pdbx_seq_one_letter_code
_entity_poly.pdbx_strand_id
1 'polypeptide(L)'
;MNIFWNRTKYINEEELDNYCQMKFKGWTHPNEEKGEEGFMYNFNMVCSIIELCKKHDLIPVLVTTPITDVLNGYFEEKENFFNTFYRFTDELTKKYPDVHYFDYSHNKEFSPNHKLFSDGDHLNVSGAKKFTDTVIRDLKKAGILQ
;
A
#
# COMPACT_ATOMS: atom_id res chain seq x y z
N MET A 1 -16.77 19.84 12.52
CA MET A 1 -17.16 18.84 11.48
C MET A 1 -16.38 17.56 11.79
N ASN A 2 -17.01 16.59 12.47
CA ASN A 2 -16.34 15.34 12.85
C ASN A 2 -16.26 14.45 11.60
N ILE A 3 -15.11 14.43 10.94
CA ILE A 3 -14.81 13.49 9.87
C ILE A 3 -14.36 12.16 10.55
N PHE A 4 -15.25 11.56 11.33
CA PHE A 4 -15.12 10.15 11.62
C PHE A 4 -15.69 9.39 10.42
N TRP A 5 -14.81 9.00 9.54
CA TRP A 5 -15.13 8.03 8.49
C TRP A 5 -15.79 6.84 9.17
N ASN A 6 -17.04 6.54 8.78
CA ASN A 6 -17.75 5.38 9.33
C ASN A 6 -17.15 4.12 8.67
N ARG A 7 -15.94 3.74 9.14
CA ARG A 7 -15.14 2.61 8.64
C ARG A 7 -15.81 1.24 8.85
N THR A 8 -17.06 1.22 9.34
CA THR A 8 -17.85 0.00 9.49
C THR A 8 -18.62 -0.37 8.23
N LYS A 9 -18.86 0.60 7.34
CA LYS A 9 -19.55 0.36 6.07
C LYS A 9 -18.55 -0.08 5.01
N TYR A 10 -19.05 -0.89 4.07
CA TYR A 10 -18.38 -1.16 2.80
C TYR A 10 -18.96 -0.24 1.72
N ILE A 11 -18.13 0.06 0.72
CA ILE A 11 -18.56 0.82 -0.46
C ILE A 11 -19.35 -0.12 -1.41
N ASN A 12 -20.44 0.35 -2.00
CA ASN A 12 -21.12 -0.41 -3.04
C ASN A 12 -20.37 -0.31 -4.39
N GLU A 13 -20.67 -1.21 -5.33
CA GLU A 13 -19.92 -1.32 -6.59
C GLU A 13 -19.98 -0.06 -7.45
N GLU A 14 -21.14 0.62 -7.51
CA GLU A 14 -21.32 1.85 -8.29
C GLU A 14 -20.54 3.02 -7.69
N GLU A 15 -20.58 3.16 -6.37
CA GLU A 15 -19.82 4.19 -5.64
C GLU A 15 -18.30 3.90 -5.70
N LEU A 16 -17.90 2.62 -5.70
CA LEU A 16 -16.51 2.21 -5.75
C LEU A 16 -15.85 2.63 -7.07
N ASP A 17 -16.48 2.38 -8.21
CA ASP A 17 -15.92 2.74 -9.51
C ASP A 17 -15.74 4.26 -9.63
N ASN A 18 -16.77 5.03 -9.27
CA ASN A 18 -16.70 6.49 -9.24
C ASN A 18 -15.58 7.00 -8.33
N TYR A 19 -15.42 6.40 -7.14
CA TYR A 19 -14.36 6.75 -6.21
C TYR A 19 -12.98 6.45 -6.81
N CYS A 20 -12.77 5.26 -7.36
CA CYS A 20 -11.51 4.84 -7.96
C CYS A 20 -11.11 5.75 -9.14
N GLN A 21 -12.08 6.13 -9.97
CA GLN A 21 -11.84 7.07 -11.07
C GLN A 21 -11.40 8.45 -10.58
N MET A 22 -12.06 8.99 -9.54
CA MET A 22 -11.67 10.27 -8.95
C MET A 22 -10.29 10.19 -8.30
N LYS A 23 -10.04 9.12 -7.55
CA LYS A 23 -8.76 8.89 -6.88
C LYS A 23 -7.61 8.80 -7.88
N PHE A 24 -7.80 8.03 -8.94
CA PHE A 24 -6.86 7.88 -10.02
C PHE A 24 -6.51 9.21 -10.70
N LYS A 25 -7.52 10.03 -11.01
CA LYS A 25 -7.30 11.39 -11.57
C LYS A 25 -6.52 12.27 -10.61
N GLY A 26 -6.80 12.20 -9.31
CA GLY A 26 -6.12 12.98 -8.28
C GLY A 26 -4.67 12.57 -8.05
N TRP A 27 -4.36 11.26 -8.14
CA TRP A 27 -3.00 10.77 -7.92
C TRP A 27 -2.05 10.96 -9.11
N THR A 28 -2.59 11.19 -10.28
CA THR A 28 -1.79 11.31 -11.50
C THR A 28 -1.32 12.73 -11.79
N HIS A 29 -1.95 13.75 -11.21
CA HIS A 29 -1.62 15.15 -11.47
C HIS A 29 -0.43 15.72 -10.67
N PRO A 30 -0.26 15.44 -9.37
CA PRO A 30 0.81 16.08 -8.60
C PRO A 30 2.20 15.44 -8.77
N ASN A 31 2.26 14.17 -9.19
CA ASN A 31 3.53 13.44 -9.24
C ASN A 31 4.28 13.60 -10.56
N GLU A 32 3.62 14.05 -11.62
CA GLU A 32 4.26 14.36 -12.91
C GLU A 32 5.17 15.59 -12.81
N GLU A 33 4.85 16.55 -11.93
CA GLU A 33 5.64 17.79 -11.75
C GLU A 33 6.94 17.59 -10.95
N LYS A 34 7.00 16.59 -10.07
CA LYS A 34 8.17 16.36 -9.21
C LYS A 34 9.15 15.30 -9.72
N GLY A 35 8.71 14.44 -10.64
CA GLY A 35 9.54 13.45 -11.31
C GLY A 35 10.57 12.74 -10.42
N GLU A 36 11.80 12.63 -10.90
CA GLU A 36 12.90 11.95 -10.22
C GLU A 36 13.29 12.61 -8.88
N GLU A 37 13.16 13.92 -8.74
CA GLU A 37 13.46 14.62 -7.48
C GLU A 37 12.50 14.20 -6.37
N GLY A 38 11.21 14.12 -6.66
CA GLY A 38 10.20 13.64 -5.72
C GLY A 38 10.39 12.17 -5.36
N PHE A 39 10.77 11.34 -6.34
CA PHE A 39 11.13 9.94 -6.12
C PHE A 39 12.30 9.83 -5.14
N MET A 40 13.40 10.51 -5.42
CA MET A 40 14.61 10.46 -4.58
C MET A 40 14.38 11.02 -3.19
N TYR A 41 13.56 12.06 -3.05
CA TYR A 41 13.19 12.59 -1.73
C TYR A 41 12.48 11.52 -0.89
N ASN A 42 11.44 10.89 -1.42
CA ASN A 42 10.68 9.86 -0.72
C ASN A 42 11.55 8.63 -0.43
N PHE A 43 12.38 8.21 -1.39
CA PHE A 43 13.30 7.10 -1.22
C PHE A 43 14.27 7.35 -0.06
N ASN A 44 14.89 8.53 0.00
CA ASN A 44 15.81 8.88 1.08
C ASN A 44 15.12 8.97 2.44
N MET A 45 13.86 9.42 2.49
CA MET A 45 13.07 9.42 3.74
C MET A 45 12.83 8.00 4.26
N VAL A 46 12.44 7.05 3.40
CA VAL A 46 12.27 5.65 3.80
C VAL A 46 13.60 5.03 4.21
N CYS A 47 14.69 5.30 3.49
CA CYS A 47 16.03 4.89 3.89
C CYS A 47 16.39 5.37 5.31
N SER A 48 16.11 6.64 5.61
CA SER A 48 16.37 7.22 6.93
C SER A 48 15.57 6.54 8.04
N ILE A 49 14.32 6.14 7.77
CA ILE A 49 13.50 5.37 8.72
C ILE A 49 14.11 3.98 8.96
N ILE A 50 14.54 3.28 7.90
CA ILE A 50 15.19 1.97 8.00
C ILE A 50 16.48 2.07 8.85
N GLU A 51 17.34 3.05 8.57
CA GLU A 51 18.57 3.26 9.34
C GLU A 51 18.28 3.58 10.80
N LEU A 52 17.24 4.38 11.08
CA LEU A 52 16.83 4.66 12.44
C LEU A 52 16.36 3.38 13.17
N CYS A 53 15.56 2.54 12.52
CA CYS A 53 15.17 1.24 13.08
C CYS A 53 16.38 0.39 13.42
N LYS A 54 17.33 0.23 12.47
CA LYS A 54 18.55 -0.56 12.68
C LYS A 54 19.40 -0.01 13.82
N LYS A 55 19.53 1.32 13.92
CA LYS A 55 20.25 1.97 15.02
C LYS A 55 19.68 1.65 16.41
N HIS A 56 18.40 1.32 16.49
CA HIS A 56 17.70 0.99 17.73
C HIS A 56 17.40 -0.52 17.86
N ASP A 57 18.11 -1.37 17.12
CA ASP A 57 17.94 -2.83 17.13
C ASP A 57 16.50 -3.28 16.82
N LEU A 58 15.76 -2.48 16.02
CA LEU A 58 14.43 -2.81 15.53
C LEU A 58 14.53 -3.45 14.14
N ILE A 59 13.71 -4.45 13.90
CA ILE A 59 13.58 -5.09 12.59
C ILE A 59 12.55 -4.31 11.75
N PRO A 60 12.97 -3.54 10.74
CA PRO A 60 12.02 -2.86 9.86
C PRO A 60 11.33 -3.85 8.93
N VAL A 61 10.01 -3.79 8.89
CA VAL A 61 9.18 -4.56 7.97
C VAL A 61 8.40 -3.60 7.11
N LEU A 62 8.56 -3.70 5.79
CA LEU A 62 7.83 -2.90 4.81
C LEU A 62 6.61 -3.69 4.32
N VAL A 63 5.50 -3.01 4.23
CA VAL A 63 4.23 -3.61 3.82
C VAL A 63 3.51 -2.69 2.85
N THR A 64 3.16 -3.21 1.67
CA THR A 64 2.17 -2.56 0.79
C THR A 64 0.80 -3.12 1.12
N THR A 65 -0.13 -2.25 1.50
CA THR A 65 -1.50 -2.66 1.86
C THR A 65 -2.29 -3.06 0.62
N PRO A 66 -3.29 -3.96 0.75
CA PRO A 66 -4.15 -4.30 -0.37
C PRO A 66 -5.01 -3.11 -0.79
N ILE A 67 -5.25 -2.99 -2.08
CA ILE A 67 -6.23 -2.12 -2.69
C ILE A 67 -7.21 -2.96 -3.49
N THR A 68 -8.37 -2.39 -3.84
CA THR A 68 -9.37 -3.12 -4.62
C THR A 68 -8.86 -3.42 -6.04
N ASP A 69 -9.32 -4.51 -6.64
CA ASP A 69 -9.03 -4.85 -8.04
C ASP A 69 -9.55 -3.78 -9.03
N VAL A 70 -10.64 -3.09 -8.69
CA VAL A 70 -11.13 -1.94 -9.47
C VAL A 70 -10.08 -0.83 -9.52
N LEU A 71 -9.49 -0.45 -8.38
CA LEU A 71 -8.46 0.59 -8.35
C LEU A 71 -7.15 0.10 -9.00
N ASN A 72 -6.79 -1.16 -8.81
CA ASN A 72 -5.65 -1.79 -9.51
C ASN A 72 -5.81 -1.66 -11.03
N GLY A 73 -7.01 -1.97 -11.58
CA GLY A 73 -7.30 -1.84 -13.00
C GLY A 73 -7.04 -0.44 -13.54
N TYR A 74 -7.47 0.60 -12.83
CA TYR A 74 -7.18 1.99 -13.22
C TYR A 74 -5.68 2.30 -13.25
N PHE A 75 -4.90 1.76 -12.32
CA PHE A 75 -3.44 1.96 -12.30
C PHE A 75 -2.71 1.16 -13.36
N GLU A 76 -3.19 -0.03 -13.72
CA GLU A 76 -2.64 -0.86 -14.79
C GLU A 76 -2.80 -0.22 -16.18
N GLU A 77 -3.84 0.59 -16.39
CA GLU A 77 -4.02 1.38 -17.61
C GLU A 77 -2.94 2.45 -17.81
N LYS A 78 -2.21 2.82 -16.74
CA LYS A 78 -1.09 3.77 -16.81
C LYS A 78 0.24 3.03 -16.76
N GLU A 79 0.86 2.92 -17.90
CA GLU A 79 2.11 2.21 -18.17
C GLU A 79 3.26 2.50 -17.17
N ASN A 80 3.26 3.65 -16.53
CA ASN A 80 4.37 4.08 -15.67
C ASN A 80 4.07 4.08 -14.16
N PHE A 81 2.82 3.87 -13.73
CA PHE A 81 2.49 4.00 -12.31
C PHE A 81 3.12 2.88 -11.47
N PHE A 82 2.84 1.64 -11.82
CA PHE A 82 3.43 0.50 -11.14
C PHE A 82 4.92 0.36 -11.40
N ASN A 83 5.41 0.73 -12.58
CA ASN A 83 6.84 0.70 -12.88
C ASN A 83 7.63 1.60 -11.92
N THR A 84 7.14 2.82 -11.62
CA THR A 84 7.77 3.71 -10.65
C THR A 84 7.70 3.15 -9.24
N PHE A 85 6.56 2.58 -8.85
CA PHE A 85 6.36 1.98 -7.53
C PHE A 85 7.29 0.76 -7.32
N TYR A 86 7.31 -0.17 -8.27
CA TYR A 86 8.16 -1.37 -8.17
C TYR A 86 9.64 -1.05 -8.31
N ARG A 87 10.01 -0.04 -9.10
CA ARG A 87 11.38 0.49 -9.10
C ARG A 87 11.78 0.94 -7.69
N PHE A 88 10.89 1.66 -6.99
CA PHE A 88 11.15 2.12 -5.62
C PHE A 88 11.40 0.96 -4.67
N THR A 89 10.54 -0.05 -4.66
CA THR A 89 10.66 -1.21 -3.77
C THR A 89 11.87 -2.09 -4.14
N ASP A 90 12.18 -2.23 -5.42
CA ASP A 90 13.34 -2.97 -5.92
C ASP A 90 14.66 -2.30 -5.52
N GLU A 91 14.78 -0.98 -5.70
CA GLU A 91 15.98 -0.24 -5.28
C GLU A 91 16.16 -0.30 -3.77
N LEU A 92 15.06 -0.25 -3.01
CA LEU A 92 15.08 -0.30 -1.55
C LEU A 92 15.52 -1.68 -1.04
N THR A 93 14.96 -2.76 -1.57
CA THR A 93 15.33 -4.14 -1.18
C THR A 93 16.74 -4.53 -1.64
N LYS A 94 17.22 -3.99 -2.76
CA LYS A 94 18.63 -4.13 -3.17
C LYS A 94 19.57 -3.41 -2.22
N LYS A 95 19.21 -2.21 -1.77
CA LYS A 95 20.03 -1.43 -0.82
C LYS A 95 20.04 -2.03 0.59
N TYR A 96 18.92 -2.64 0.99
CA TYR A 96 18.71 -3.23 2.31
C TYR A 96 18.24 -4.68 2.18
N PRO A 97 19.10 -5.64 1.84
CA PRO A 97 18.72 -7.03 1.60
C PRO A 97 18.24 -7.79 2.85
N ASP A 98 18.45 -7.22 4.02
CA ASP A 98 17.98 -7.71 5.32
C ASP A 98 16.63 -7.14 5.74
N VAL A 99 16.07 -6.21 4.96
CA VAL A 99 14.72 -5.66 5.19
C VAL A 99 13.66 -6.55 4.55
N HIS A 100 12.69 -6.93 5.34
CA HIS A 100 11.56 -7.72 4.85
C HIS A 100 10.52 -6.83 4.18
N TYR A 101 10.13 -7.19 2.96
CA TYR A 101 9.08 -6.52 2.22
C TYR A 101 7.97 -7.49 1.85
N PHE A 102 6.73 -7.14 2.18
CA PHE A 102 5.52 -7.90 1.85
C PHE A 102 4.59 -7.04 1.01
N ASP A 103 4.36 -7.47 -0.22
CA ASP A 103 3.43 -6.81 -1.12
C ASP A 103 2.07 -7.51 -1.10
N TYR A 104 1.04 -6.77 -0.66
CA TYR A 104 -0.35 -7.24 -0.67
C TYR A 104 -1.23 -6.44 -1.65
N SER A 105 -0.66 -5.54 -2.47
CA SER A 105 -1.43 -4.67 -3.38
C SER A 105 -2.41 -5.43 -4.27
N HIS A 106 -2.02 -6.62 -4.76
CA HIS A 106 -2.83 -7.51 -5.61
C HIS A 106 -3.23 -8.81 -4.90
N ASN A 107 -3.41 -8.75 -3.58
CA ASN A 107 -3.69 -9.97 -2.81
C ASN A 107 -5.09 -10.52 -3.12
N LYS A 108 -5.14 -11.77 -3.60
CA LYS A 108 -6.37 -12.45 -4.05
C LYS A 108 -7.43 -12.67 -2.95
N GLU A 109 -7.05 -12.62 -1.68
CA GLU A 109 -7.98 -12.73 -0.56
C GLU A 109 -8.64 -11.39 -0.21
N PHE A 110 -8.07 -10.26 -0.65
CA PHE A 110 -8.53 -8.92 -0.33
C PHE A 110 -9.04 -8.19 -1.56
N SER A 111 -8.22 -8.00 -2.60
CA SER A 111 -8.49 -7.10 -3.71
C SER A 111 -9.84 -7.31 -4.42
N PRO A 112 -10.31 -8.56 -4.68
CA PRO A 112 -11.62 -8.78 -5.29
C PRO A 112 -12.78 -8.70 -4.30
N ASN A 113 -12.54 -8.57 -3.00
CA ASN A 113 -13.58 -8.55 -1.98
C ASN A 113 -13.84 -7.13 -1.46
N HIS A 114 -14.61 -6.34 -2.20
CA HIS A 114 -14.91 -4.94 -1.87
C HIS A 114 -15.58 -4.79 -0.50
N LYS A 115 -16.22 -5.83 0.06
CA LYS A 115 -16.81 -5.81 1.41
C LYS A 115 -15.79 -5.64 2.53
N LEU A 116 -14.50 -5.81 2.23
CA LEU A 116 -13.41 -5.55 3.15
C LEU A 116 -12.89 -4.11 3.12
N PHE A 117 -13.46 -3.26 2.24
CA PHE A 117 -13.00 -1.90 2.01
C PHE A 117 -14.08 -0.88 2.35
N SER A 118 -13.65 0.30 2.79
CA SER A 118 -14.48 1.50 2.96
C SER A 118 -14.55 2.31 1.66
N ASP A 119 -13.53 2.17 0.82
CA ASP A 119 -13.35 2.82 -0.48
C ASP A 119 -12.35 2.00 -1.32
N GLY A 120 -11.73 2.58 -2.35
CA GLY A 120 -10.84 1.84 -3.26
C GLY A 120 -9.51 1.38 -2.64
N ASP A 121 -9.01 2.05 -1.62
CA ASP A 121 -7.68 1.86 -1.03
C ASP A 121 -7.65 1.81 0.50
N HIS A 122 -8.78 1.94 1.17
CA HIS A 122 -8.83 1.84 2.63
C HIS A 122 -9.67 0.64 3.08
N LEU A 123 -9.05 -0.25 3.83
CA LEU A 123 -9.74 -1.34 4.50
C LEU A 123 -10.72 -0.80 5.54
N ASN A 124 -11.93 -1.37 5.59
CA ASN A 124 -12.85 -1.17 6.69
C ASN A 124 -12.42 -1.96 7.94
N VAL A 125 -13.17 -1.88 9.04
CA VAL A 125 -12.84 -2.56 10.31
C VAL A 125 -12.65 -4.07 10.12
N SER A 126 -13.52 -4.72 9.33
CA SER A 126 -13.42 -6.16 9.06
C SER A 126 -12.21 -6.50 8.20
N GLY A 127 -11.94 -5.69 7.17
CA GLY A 127 -10.78 -5.82 6.31
C GLY A 127 -9.48 -5.60 7.08
N ALA A 128 -9.42 -4.55 7.89
CA ALA A 128 -8.24 -4.24 8.71
C ALA A 128 -7.92 -5.35 9.71
N LYS A 129 -8.95 -5.91 10.38
CA LYS A 129 -8.75 -7.07 11.27
C LYS A 129 -8.19 -8.26 10.52
N LYS A 130 -8.84 -8.67 9.40
CA LYS A 130 -8.38 -9.78 8.57
C LYS A 130 -6.96 -9.54 8.06
N PHE A 131 -6.64 -8.32 7.67
CA PHE A 131 -5.31 -7.95 7.18
C PHE A 131 -4.24 -8.05 8.27
N THR A 132 -4.53 -7.55 9.47
CA THR A 132 -3.64 -7.68 10.63
C THR A 132 -3.33 -9.15 10.92
N ASP A 133 -4.37 -10.01 10.96
CA ASP A 133 -4.19 -11.46 11.19
C ASP A 133 -3.34 -12.10 10.07
N THR A 134 -3.53 -11.66 8.82
CA THR A 134 -2.74 -12.13 7.67
C THR A 134 -1.27 -11.74 7.79
N VAL A 135 -0.99 -10.47 8.08
CA VAL A 135 0.39 -9.97 8.27
C VAL A 135 1.08 -10.70 9.42
N ILE A 136 0.42 -10.84 10.58
CA ILE A 136 0.97 -11.59 11.72
C ILE A 136 1.32 -13.03 11.34
N ARG A 137 0.42 -13.71 10.64
CA ARG A 137 0.65 -15.08 10.16
C ARG A 137 1.87 -15.15 9.25
N ASP A 138 2.02 -14.20 8.32
CA ASP A 138 3.10 -14.21 7.34
C ASP A 138 4.44 -13.82 7.99
N LEU A 139 4.44 -12.90 8.96
CA LEU A 139 5.61 -12.59 9.78
C LEU A 139 6.08 -13.78 10.62
N LYS A 140 5.16 -14.58 11.19
CA LYS A 140 5.48 -15.82 11.89
C LYS A 140 6.07 -16.87 10.95
N LYS A 141 5.50 -17.04 9.75
CA LYS A 141 6.05 -17.96 8.73
C LYS A 141 7.46 -17.54 8.28
N ALA A 142 7.72 -16.25 8.23
CA ALA A 142 9.05 -15.71 7.89
C ALA A 142 10.05 -15.75 9.08
N GLY A 143 9.62 -16.20 10.27
CA GLY A 143 10.47 -16.26 11.47
C GLY A 143 10.79 -14.89 12.08
N ILE A 144 10.06 -13.84 11.70
CA ILE A 144 10.24 -12.47 12.19
C ILE A 144 9.52 -12.26 13.53
N LEU A 145 8.36 -12.90 13.68
CA LEU A 145 7.59 -12.96 14.93
C LEU A 145 7.62 -14.38 15.51
N GLN A 146 7.75 -14.45 16.84
CA GLN A 146 7.62 -15.68 17.63
C GLN A 146 6.17 -15.94 18.06
#